data_bf32cb00b4e09200357b0c314894cba4
#
_entry.id   bf32cb00b4e09200357b0c314894cba4
#
_cell.length_a   1.000
_cell.length_b   1.000
_cell.length_c   1.000
_cell.angle_alpha   90.00
_cell.angle_beta   90.00
_cell.angle_gamma   90.00
#
_symmetry.space_group_name_H-M   'P 1'
#
loop_
_entity.id
_entity.type
_entity.pdbx_description
1 polymer ?
#
loop_
_entity_poly.entity_id
_entity_poly.type
_entity_poly.pdbx_seq_one_letter_code
_entity_poly.pdbx_strand_id
1 'polypeptide(L)'
;MAGSIFRIYMNGENILQDLLKKVRTGKRPISIPEKAFMQENHQGTYFPVSGEVVPIFANEKMTGMAIVCRNISEEEMQRRFFNMAVEESSIYPWQYNMHMNRFHFPGGLLRRFGYTDDTDLLARDEMDTLIHPEDLLHTRRNFDAILLGNEINSRMSFRLKSADGSYEWWEFRSTAYDG
;
A
#
# COMPACT_ATOMS: atom_id res chain seq x y z
N MET A 1 -6.24 29.15 -30.20
CA MET A 1 -6.58 27.99 -29.34
C MET A 1 -5.56 27.94 -28.21
N ALA A 2 -5.94 28.35 -27.00
CA ALA A 2 -5.06 28.24 -25.85
C ALA A 2 -4.97 26.75 -25.47
N GLY A 3 -3.83 26.14 -25.71
CA GLY A 3 -3.57 24.77 -25.31
C GLY A 3 -3.67 24.67 -23.79
N SER A 4 -4.51 23.77 -23.28
CA SER A 4 -4.57 23.43 -21.86
C SER A 4 -3.19 22.92 -21.45
N ILE A 5 -2.47 23.69 -20.64
CA ILE A 5 -1.17 23.25 -20.12
C ILE A 5 -1.42 22.34 -18.94
N PHE A 6 -1.42 21.04 -19.18
CA PHE A 6 -1.41 20.05 -18.10
C PHE A 6 -0.13 20.19 -17.28
N ARG A 7 -0.26 20.14 -15.97
CA ARG A 7 0.87 20.13 -15.03
C ARG A 7 0.70 19.02 -14.04
N ILE A 8 1.79 18.30 -13.77
CA ILE A 8 1.84 17.24 -12.76
C ILE A 8 2.84 17.65 -11.70
N TYR A 9 2.42 17.66 -10.45
CA TYR A 9 3.20 18.12 -9.31
C TYR A 9 3.52 16.99 -8.37
N MET A 10 4.72 17.01 -7.81
CA MET A 10 5.13 16.17 -6.68
C MET A 10 6.00 17.02 -5.76
N ASN A 11 5.70 17.03 -4.45
CA ASN A 11 6.40 17.85 -3.45
C ASN A 11 6.49 19.35 -3.82
N GLY A 12 5.46 19.89 -4.48
CA GLY A 12 5.40 21.29 -4.92
C GLY A 12 6.12 21.59 -6.25
N GLU A 13 6.84 20.63 -6.82
CA GLU A 13 7.55 20.80 -8.09
C GLU A 13 6.77 20.23 -9.27
N ASN A 14 6.80 20.91 -10.41
CA ASN A 14 6.20 20.41 -11.65
C ASN A 14 7.14 19.38 -12.32
N ILE A 15 6.78 18.13 -12.24
CA ILE A 15 7.59 17.00 -12.73
C ILE A 15 7.27 16.56 -14.16
N LEU A 16 6.30 17.19 -14.84
CA LEU A 16 5.85 16.77 -16.17
C LEU A 16 6.99 16.72 -17.19
N GLN A 17 7.84 17.77 -17.23
CA GLN A 17 8.93 17.83 -18.19
C GLN A 17 9.97 16.71 -17.99
N ASP A 18 10.23 16.34 -16.75
CA ASP A 18 11.14 15.24 -16.43
C ASP A 18 10.56 13.88 -16.85
N LEU A 19 9.26 13.66 -16.64
CA LEU A 19 8.57 12.46 -17.10
C LEU A 19 8.63 12.35 -18.63
N LEU A 20 8.33 13.43 -19.35
CA LEU A 20 8.40 13.49 -20.81
C LEU A 20 9.83 13.23 -21.31
N LYS A 21 10.84 13.79 -20.65
CA LYS A 21 12.26 13.55 -20.98
C LYS A 21 12.64 12.07 -20.80
N LYS A 22 12.25 11.46 -19.68
CA LYS A 22 12.50 10.04 -19.41
C LYS A 22 11.88 9.13 -20.46
N VAL A 23 10.61 9.38 -20.86
CA VAL A 23 9.94 8.63 -21.92
C VAL A 23 10.64 8.80 -23.26
N ARG A 24 11.05 10.04 -23.62
CA ARG A 24 11.76 10.32 -24.88
C ARG A 24 13.07 9.58 -24.97
N THR A 25 13.84 9.55 -23.89
CA THR A 25 15.15 8.86 -23.84
C THR A 25 14.99 7.34 -23.79
N GLY A 26 14.10 6.84 -22.92
CA GLY A 26 13.94 5.40 -22.70
C GLY A 26 13.06 4.70 -23.72
N LYS A 27 12.24 5.46 -24.48
CA LYS A 27 11.25 4.95 -25.45
C LYS A 27 10.32 3.87 -24.88
N ARG A 28 9.99 4.00 -23.59
CA ARG A 28 9.12 3.09 -22.85
C ARG A 28 8.15 3.87 -21.97
N PRO A 29 7.01 3.27 -21.56
CA PRO A 29 6.12 3.87 -20.59
C PRO A 29 6.83 4.18 -19.27
N ILE A 30 6.45 5.29 -18.65
CA ILE A 30 6.92 5.71 -17.33
C ILE A 30 5.69 6.00 -16.47
N SER A 31 5.58 5.31 -15.34
CA SER A 31 4.51 5.55 -14.38
C SER A 31 4.63 6.94 -13.75
N ILE A 32 3.51 7.59 -13.53
CA ILE A 32 3.42 8.80 -12.71
C ILE A 32 3.71 8.37 -11.27
N PRO A 33 4.64 9.05 -10.56
CA PRO A 33 5.00 8.69 -9.20
C PRO A 33 3.79 8.70 -8.26
N GLU A 34 3.80 7.86 -7.23
CA GLU A 34 2.83 7.93 -6.15
C GLU A 34 2.85 9.33 -5.49
N LYS A 35 1.70 9.75 -4.98
CA LYS A 35 1.50 11.08 -4.37
C LYS A 35 1.68 12.26 -5.36
N ALA A 36 1.60 12.02 -6.67
CA ALA A 36 1.53 13.10 -7.65
C ALA A 36 0.12 13.70 -7.71
N PHE A 37 0.08 15.01 -8.02
CA PHE A 37 -1.16 15.78 -8.18
C PHE A 37 -1.22 16.41 -9.57
N MET A 38 -2.40 16.47 -10.14
CA MET A 38 -2.66 17.22 -11.36
C MET A 38 -3.46 18.48 -11.04
N GLN A 39 -3.11 19.58 -11.70
CA GLN A 39 -3.88 20.82 -11.63
C GLN A 39 -5.07 20.72 -12.59
N GLU A 40 -6.29 20.90 -12.08
CA GLU A 40 -7.53 20.71 -12.84
C GLU A 40 -7.78 21.84 -13.83
N ASN A 41 -7.46 23.05 -13.47
CA ASN A 41 -7.68 24.23 -14.31
C ASN A 41 -6.84 25.43 -13.85
N HIS A 42 -7.06 26.60 -14.48
CA HIS A 42 -6.41 27.86 -14.10
C HIS A 42 -6.81 28.38 -12.69
N GLN A 43 -7.79 27.78 -12.03
CA GLN A 43 -8.27 28.16 -10.70
C GLN A 43 -7.48 27.52 -9.57
N GLY A 44 -6.52 26.65 -9.87
CA GLY A 44 -5.59 26.10 -8.88
C GLY A 44 -6.11 24.93 -8.06
N THR A 45 -7.18 24.27 -8.50
CA THR A 45 -7.64 23.03 -7.87
C THR A 45 -6.67 21.89 -8.23
N TYR A 46 -6.23 21.14 -7.22
CA TYR A 46 -5.33 19.99 -7.38
C TYR A 46 -6.03 18.73 -6.94
N PHE A 47 -5.83 17.65 -7.67
CA PHE A 47 -6.31 16.33 -7.29
C PHE A 47 -5.22 15.26 -7.47
N PRO A 48 -5.20 14.22 -6.64
CA PRO A 48 -4.24 13.14 -6.75
C PRO A 48 -4.51 12.31 -8.00
N VAL A 49 -3.43 11.91 -8.69
CA VAL A 49 -3.52 11.15 -9.93
C VAL A 49 -2.67 9.89 -9.89
N SER A 50 -3.16 8.87 -10.58
CA SER A 50 -2.43 7.65 -10.92
C SER A 50 -2.44 7.48 -12.43
N GLY A 51 -1.37 6.98 -13.01
CA GLY A 51 -1.29 6.78 -14.45
C GLY A 51 0.13 6.64 -14.97
N GLU A 52 0.27 6.89 -16.28
CA GLU A 52 1.56 6.76 -16.95
C GLU A 52 1.69 7.71 -18.15
N VAL A 53 2.93 8.00 -18.52
CA VAL A 53 3.29 8.66 -19.76
C VAL A 53 3.79 7.60 -20.72
N VAL A 54 3.14 7.47 -21.87
CA VAL A 54 3.43 6.43 -22.86
C VAL A 54 3.95 7.00 -24.18
N PRO A 55 4.96 6.38 -24.81
CA PRO A 55 5.41 6.79 -26.14
C PRO A 55 4.43 6.30 -27.23
N ILE A 56 4.22 7.11 -28.25
CA ILE A 56 3.43 6.76 -29.44
C ILE A 56 4.38 6.52 -30.59
N PHE A 57 4.23 5.36 -31.26
CA PHE A 57 5.06 4.98 -32.41
C PHE A 57 4.23 4.89 -33.68
N ALA A 58 4.82 5.29 -34.78
CA ALA A 58 4.36 5.01 -36.14
C ALA A 58 5.56 4.54 -36.98
N ASN A 59 5.45 3.40 -37.64
CA ASN A 59 6.52 2.79 -38.43
C ASN A 59 7.86 2.72 -37.66
N GLU A 60 7.82 2.20 -36.43
CA GLU A 60 8.94 2.07 -35.49
C GLU A 60 9.59 3.38 -35.04
N LYS A 61 9.12 4.52 -35.54
CA LYS A 61 9.58 5.84 -35.14
C LYS A 61 8.64 6.46 -34.11
N MET A 62 9.21 6.94 -33.02
CA MET A 62 8.44 7.67 -32.00
C MET A 62 7.92 8.98 -32.59
N THR A 63 6.60 9.12 -32.65
CA THR A 63 5.90 10.27 -33.22
C THR A 63 5.29 11.21 -32.18
N GLY A 64 5.12 10.70 -30.93
CA GLY A 64 4.50 11.48 -29.87
C GLY A 64 4.57 10.79 -28.51
N MET A 65 3.89 11.39 -27.56
CA MET A 65 3.67 10.84 -26.20
C MET A 65 2.23 11.12 -25.79
N ALA A 66 1.62 10.20 -25.07
CA ALA A 66 0.33 10.39 -24.43
C ALA A 66 0.48 10.30 -22.89
N ILE A 67 -0.34 11.04 -22.17
CA ILE A 67 -0.49 10.96 -20.72
C ILE A 67 -1.84 10.28 -20.48
N VAL A 68 -1.80 9.13 -19.83
CA VAL A 68 -3.00 8.39 -19.41
C VAL A 68 -3.03 8.47 -17.91
N CYS A 69 -4.02 9.14 -17.35
CA CYS A 69 -4.15 9.27 -15.90
C CYS A 69 -5.62 9.28 -15.48
N ARG A 70 -5.86 8.89 -14.22
CA ARG A 70 -7.16 8.96 -13.56
C ARG A 70 -7.05 9.75 -12.26
N ASN A 71 -8.13 10.39 -11.89
CA ASN A 71 -8.31 10.99 -10.57
C ASN A 71 -8.53 9.87 -9.54
N ILE A 72 -7.77 9.89 -8.46
CA ILE A 72 -7.85 8.92 -7.37
C ILE A 72 -8.27 9.57 -6.04
N SER A 73 -8.96 10.71 -6.09
CA SER A 73 -9.37 11.46 -4.89
C SER A 73 -10.29 10.63 -3.98
N GLU A 74 -11.18 9.85 -4.56
CA GLU A 74 -12.13 9.04 -3.80
C GLU A 74 -11.40 7.89 -3.07
N GLU A 75 -10.53 7.18 -3.77
CA GLU A 75 -9.72 6.10 -3.21
C GLU A 75 -8.80 6.61 -2.09
N GLU A 76 -8.16 7.77 -2.30
CA GLU A 76 -7.30 8.40 -1.30
C GLU A 76 -8.09 8.85 -0.06
N MET A 77 -9.29 9.39 -0.24
CA MET A 77 -10.15 9.80 0.86
C MET A 77 -10.64 8.58 1.65
N GLN A 78 -11.08 7.52 0.97
CA GLN A 78 -11.49 6.27 1.61
C GLN A 78 -10.35 5.65 2.40
N ARG A 79 -9.14 5.61 1.83
CA ARG A 79 -7.94 5.10 2.51
C ARG A 79 -7.61 5.90 3.76
N ARG A 80 -7.65 7.24 3.69
CA ARG A 80 -7.41 8.11 4.86
C ARG A 80 -8.45 7.92 5.94
N PHE A 81 -9.72 7.86 5.57
CA PHE A 81 -10.81 7.63 6.50
C PHE A 81 -10.69 6.27 7.19
N PHE A 82 -10.37 5.22 6.42
CA PHE A 82 -10.12 3.89 6.96
C PHE A 82 -8.96 3.89 7.97
N ASN A 83 -7.81 4.49 7.63
CA ASN A 83 -6.66 4.56 8.54
C ASN A 83 -6.98 5.32 9.83
N MET A 84 -7.70 6.45 9.73
CA MET A 84 -8.18 7.19 10.92
C MET A 84 -9.10 6.32 11.79
N ALA A 85 -10.05 5.61 11.19
CA ALA A 85 -10.95 4.73 11.92
C ALA A 85 -10.20 3.59 12.63
N VAL A 86 -9.18 3.04 12.01
CA VAL A 86 -8.29 2.02 12.59
C VAL A 86 -7.54 2.58 13.79
N GLU A 87 -6.89 3.75 13.64
CA GLU A 87 -6.12 4.39 14.71
C GLU A 87 -6.99 4.71 15.93
N GLU A 88 -8.21 5.22 15.73
CA GLU A 88 -9.14 5.58 16.82
C GLU A 88 -9.76 4.35 17.51
N SER A 89 -9.98 3.26 16.79
CA SER A 89 -10.66 2.07 17.32
C SER A 89 -9.74 1.08 18.01
N SER A 90 -8.43 1.20 17.87
CA SER A 90 -7.45 0.17 18.28
C SER A 90 -7.73 -1.21 17.67
N ILE A 91 -8.45 -1.24 16.55
CA ILE A 91 -8.71 -2.46 15.76
C ILE A 91 -7.86 -2.38 14.49
N TYR A 92 -6.96 -3.31 14.34
CA TYR A 92 -6.05 -3.35 13.20
C TYR A 92 -6.43 -4.51 12.28
N PRO A 93 -6.99 -4.24 11.10
CA PRO A 93 -7.28 -5.29 10.12
C PRO A 93 -5.97 -5.92 9.65
N TRP A 94 -6.03 -7.18 9.29
CA TRP A 94 -4.90 -7.91 8.75
C TRP A 94 -5.37 -8.93 7.72
N GLN A 95 -4.48 -9.29 6.84
CA GLN A 95 -4.68 -10.32 5.83
C GLN A 95 -3.44 -11.21 5.78
N TYR A 96 -3.62 -12.47 5.42
CA TYR A 96 -2.53 -13.37 5.14
C TYR A 96 -2.63 -13.89 3.71
N ASN A 97 -1.60 -13.64 2.91
CA ASN A 97 -1.50 -14.14 1.56
C ASN A 97 -0.76 -15.49 1.59
N MET A 98 -1.49 -16.57 1.33
CA MET A 98 -0.94 -17.94 1.36
C MET A 98 0.11 -18.17 0.27
N HIS A 99 -0.04 -17.57 -0.93
CA HIS A 99 0.92 -17.72 -2.02
C HIS A 99 2.25 -17.03 -1.73
N MET A 100 2.18 -15.86 -1.10
CA MET A 100 3.37 -15.07 -0.76
C MET A 100 3.95 -15.41 0.60
N ASN A 101 3.23 -16.19 1.42
CA ASN A 101 3.56 -16.51 2.83
C ASN A 101 3.81 -15.23 3.66
N ARG A 102 2.94 -14.21 3.50
CA ARG A 102 3.10 -12.90 4.15
C ARG A 102 1.80 -12.41 4.76
N PHE A 103 1.96 -11.76 5.91
CA PHE A 103 0.92 -10.94 6.51
C PHE A 103 0.93 -9.56 5.88
N HIS A 104 -0.24 -8.97 5.77
CA HIS A 104 -0.44 -7.57 5.40
C HIS A 104 -1.20 -6.88 6.55
N PHE A 105 -0.60 -5.83 7.10
CA PHE A 105 -1.12 -5.03 8.20
C PHE A 105 -1.26 -3.56 7.77
N PRO A 106 -2.36 -3.16 7.13
CA PRO A 106 -2.55 -1.79 6.71
C PRO A 106 -2.63 -0.83 7.90
N GLY A 107 -2.37 0.45 7.64
CA GLY A 107 -2.52 1.50 8.64
C GLY A 107 -1.31 1.72 9.54
N GLY A 108 -0.13 1.21 9.16
CA GLY A 108 1.12 1.49 9.87
C GLY A 108 1.27 0.79 11.21
N LEU A 109 0.51 -0.28 11.46
CA LEU A 109 0.61 -1.08 12.69
C LEU A 109 2.05 -1.57 12.95
N LEU A 110 2.79 -1.93 11.88
CA LEU A 110 4.14 -2.47 12.02
C LEU A 110 5.13 -1.49 12.69
N ARG A 111 4.87 -0.18 12.64
CA ARG A 111 5.66 0.81 13.38
C ARG A 111 5.62 0.62 14.89
N ARG A 112 4.49 0.10 15.43
CA ARG A 112 4.36 -0.22 16.86
C ARG A 112 5.32 -1.34 17.29
N PHE A 113 5.70 -2.20 16.35
CA PHE A 113 6.64 -3.30 16.55
C PHE A 113 8.09 -2.94 16.15
N GLY A 114 8.37 -1.66 15.81
CA GLY A 114 9.71 -1.16 15.52
C GLY A 114 10.13 -1.22 14.05
N TYR A 115 9.21 -1.53 13.15
CA TYR A 115 9.50 -1.46 11.71
C TYR A 115 9.44 -0.01 11.23
N THR A 116 10.50 0.44 10.56
CA THR A 116 10.67 1.85 10.13
C THR A 116 10.29 2.07 8.67
N ASP A 117 10.24 1.02 7.88
CA ASP A 117 9.87 1.09 6.48
C ASP A 117 8.35 1.29 6.33
N ASP A 118 7.94 2.00 5.28
CA ASP A 118 6.52 2.15 4.92
C ASP A 118 5.93 0.82 4.36
N THR A 119 6.47 -0.32 4.80
CA THR A 119 5.95 -1.62 4.44
C THR A 119 4.81 -2.01 5.37
N ASP A 120 3.72 -2.44 4.79
CA ASP A 120 2.61 -3.05 5.52
C ASP A 120 2.72 -4.60 5.48
N LEU A 121 3.82 -5.14 4.93
CA LEU A 121 4.03 -6.57 4.72
C LEU A 121 5.05 -7.14 5.69
N LEU A 122 4.71 -8.26 6.33
CA LEU A 122 5.56 -9.01 7.24
C LEU A 122 5.63 -10.48 6.83
N ALA A 123 6.81 -11.05 6.73
CA ALA A 123 6.96 -12.47 6.47
C ALA A 123 6.49 -13.29 7.69
N ARG A 124 6.10 -14.54 7.46
CA ARG A 124 5.59 -15.40 8.54
C ARG A 124 6.64 -15.66 9.63
N ASP A 125 7.87 -15.92 9.24
CA ASP A 125 8.99 -16.13 10.15
C ASP A 125 9.36 -14.86 10.94
N GLU A 126 9.22 -13.69 10.32
CA GLU A 126 9.37 -12.40 11.01
C GLU A 126 8.27 -12.19 12.05
N MET A 127 7.00 -12.51 11.72
CA MET A 127 5.89 -12.47 12.68
C MET A 127 6.15 -13.36 13.88
N ASP A 128 6.70 -14.56 13.66
CA ASP A 128 7.05 -15.48 14.71
C ASP A 128 8.08 -14.93 15.71
N THR A 129 8.97 -14.04 15.26
CA THR A 129 9.95 -13.37 16.14
C THR A 129 9.34 -12.32 17.07
N LEU A 130 8.17 -11.82 16.71
CA LEU A 130 7.41 -10.87 17.55
C LEU A 130 6.60 -11.59 18.63
N ILE A 131 6.25 -12.86 18.43
CA ILE A 131 5.43 -13.62 19.38
C ILE A 131 6.27 -14.01 20.60
N HIS A 132 5.68 -13.89 21.80
CA HIS A 132 6.34 -14.32 23.03
C HIS A 132 6.71 -15.81 22.93
N PRO A 133 7.94 -16.22 23.37
CA PRO A 133 8.40 -17.60 23.20
C PRO A 133 7.47 -18.68 23.77
N GLU A 134 6.82 -18.41 24.90
CA GLU A 134 5.85 -19.34 25.50
C GLU A 134 4.58 -19.51 24.67
N ASP A 135 4.18 -18.48 23.90
CA ASP A 135 2.95 -18.47 23.11
C ASP A 135 3.17 -19.01 21.69
N LEU A 136 4.42 -19.00 21.21
CA LEU A 136 4.78 -19.26 19.81
C LEU A 136 4.28 -20.62 19.30
N LEU A 137 4.51 -21.68 20.06
CA LEU A 137 4.13 -23.04 19.61
C LEU A 137 2.62 -23.20 19.49
N HIS A 138 1.88 -22.65 20.45
CA HIS A 138 0.41 -22.70 20.45
C HIS A 138 -0.16 -21.86 19.31
N THR A 139 0.35 -20.65 19.13
CA THR A 139 -0.08 -19.73 18.05
C THR A 139 0.18 -20.32 16.66
N ARG A 140 1.35 -20.93 16.43
CA ARG A 140 1.66 -21.61 15.16
C ARG A 140 0.68 -22.75 14.87
N ARG A 141 0.39 -23.60 15.83
CA ARG A 141 -0.54 -24.74 15.66
C ARG A 141 -1.94 -24.27 15.29
N ASN A 142 -2.44 -23.25 15.98
CA ASN A 142 -3.77 -22.70 15.71
C ASN A 142 -3.82 -22.04 14.33
N PHE A 143 -2.77 -21.28 13.98
CA PHE A 143 -2.71 -20.65 12.67
C PHE A 143 -2.63 -21.68 11.54
N ASP A 144 -1.85 -22.76 11.70
CA ASP A 144 -1.80 -23.85 10.72
C ASP A 144 -3.14 -24.56 10.57
N ALA A 145 -3.89 -24.74 11.66
CA ALA A 145 -5.23 -25.31 11.63
C ALA A 145 -6.21 -24.45 10.81
N ILE A 146 -6.11 -23.11 10.92
CA ILE A 146 -6.90 -22.18 10.11
C ILE A 146 -6.52 -22.31 8.62
N LEU A 147 -5.23 -22.34 8.29
CA LEU A 147 -4.75 -22.46 6.91
C LEU A 147 -5.16 -23.80 6.26
N LEU A 148 -5.31 -24.84 7.05
CA LEU A 148 -5.79 -26.16 6.59
C LEU A 148 -7.32 -26.23 6.48
N GLY A 149 -8.04 -25.14 6.80
CA GLY A 149 -9.51 -25.10 6.74
C GLY A 149 -10.21 -25.85 7.89
N ASN A 150 -9.47 -26.25 8.94
CA ASN A 150 -10.03 -26.94 10.09
C ASN A 150 -10.84 -26.01 11.02
N GLU A 151 -10.58 -24.70 10.93
CA GLU A 151 -11.29 -23.66 11.67
C GLU A 151 -11.63 -22.50 10.72
N ILE A 152 -12.93 -22.23 10.53
CA ILE A 152 -13.40 -21.16 9.62
C ILE A 152 -13.34 -19.82 10.33
N ASN A 153 -13.65 -19.77 11.62
CA ASN A 153 -13.58 -18.55 12.45
C ASN A 153 -12.75 -18.87 13.68
N SER A 154 -11.65 -18.19 13.85
CA SER A 154 -10.75 -18.39 14.98
C SER A 154 -10.52 -17.10 15.74
N ARG A 155 -10.41 -17.25 17.07
CA ARG A 155 -10.03 -16.19 17.98
C ARG A 155 -8.82 -16.67 18.77
N MET A 156 -7.73 -15.91 18.66
CA MET A 156 -6.48 -16.22 19.35
C MET A 156 -6.04 -15.03 20.18
N SER A 157 -5.48 -15.26 21.35
CA SER A 157 -4.83 -14.24 22.14
C SER A 157 -3.40 -14.67 22.45
N PHE A 158 -2.45 -13.80 22.19
CA PHE A 158 -1.04 -14.04 22.46
C PHE A 158 -0.29 -12.72 22.65
N ARG A 159 0.90 -12.79 23.20
CA ARG A 159 1.73 -11.61 23.46
C ARG A 159 2.62 -11.28 22.25
N LEU A 160 2.62 -10.02 21.86
CA LEU A 160 3.52 -9.49 20.84
C LEU A 160 4.52 -8.51 21.45
N LYS A 161 5.74 -8.55 20.95
CA LYS A 161 6.84 -7.68 21.35
C LYS A 161 6.70 -6.31 20.70
N SER A 162 6.57 -5.27 21.49
CA SER A 162 6.57 -3.87 21.07
C SER A 162 7.99 -3.36 20.75
N ALA A 163 8.09 -2.19 20.10
CA ALA A 163 9.36 -1.57 19.70
C ALA A 163 10.30 -1.29 20.89
N ASP A 164 9.76 -1.06 22.09
CA ASP A 164 10.52 -0.85 23.34
C ASP A 164 10.99 -2.15 23.99
N GLY A 165 10.66 -3.30 23.40
CA GLY A 165 11.00 -4.63 23.89
C GLY A 165 10.02 -5.23 24.90
N SER A 166 9.00 -4.49 25.34
CA SER A 166 7.93 -5.02 26.19
C SER A 166 7.00 -5.95 25.43
N TYR A 167 6.22 -6.77 26.14
CA TYR A 167 5.21 -7.64 25.56
C TYR A 167 3.81 -7.14 25.92
N GLU A 168 2.95 -7.03 24.89
CA GLU A 168 1.56 -6.64 25.02
C GLU A 168 0.64 -7.79 24.61
N TRP A 169 -0.52 -7.93 25.27
CA TRP A 169 -1.55 -8.88 24.88
C TRP A 169 -2.32 -8.37 23.67
N TRP A 170 -2.41 -9.22 22.66
CA TRP A 170 -3.18 -8.97 21.44
C TRP A 170 -4.22 -10.07 21.24
N GLU A 171 -5.39 -9.69 20.76
CA GLU A 171 -6.42 -10.59 20.30
C GLU A 171 -6.51 -10.55 18.78
N PHE A 172 -6.38 -11.71 18.17
CA PHE A 172 -6.56 -11.90 16.74
C PHE A 172 -7.86 -12.62 16.46
N ARG A 173 -8.61 -12.13 15.47
CA ARG A 173 -9.78 -12.80 14.92
C ARG A 173 -9.53 -13.01 13.45
N SER A 174 -9.77 -14.23 12.98
CA SER A 174 -9.61 -14.59 11.57
C SER A 174 -10.86 -15.25 11.04
N THR A 175 -11.14 -15.01 9.78
CA THR A 175 -12.17 -15.67 8.98
C THR A 175 -11.52 -16.06 7.66
N ALA A 176 -11.69 -17.32 7.24
CA ALA A 176 -11.28 -17.72 5.90
C ALA A 176 -12.11 -16.95 4.85
N TYR A 177 -11.45 -16.42 3.86
CA TYR A 177 -12.05 -15.69 2.76
C TYR A 177 -11.67 -16.37 1.44
N ASP A 178 -12.67 -16.84 0.72
CA ASP A 178 -12.53 -17.33 -0.66
C ASP A 178 -12.69 -16.12 -1.58
N GLY A 179 -11.56 -15.64 -2.12
CA GLY A 179 -11.48 -14.53 -3.06
C GLY A 179 -11.58 -14.96 -4.51
#